data_fa81fa8a3b5e80e7e0cce83d55241ab7
#
_entry.id   fa81fa8a3b5e80e7e0cce83d55241ab7
#
_cell.length_a   1.000
_cell.length_b   1.000
_cell.length_c   1.000
_cell.angle_alpha   90.00
_cell.angle_beta   90.00
_cell.angle_gamma   90.00
#
_symmetry.space_group_name_H-M   'P 1'
#
loop_
_entity.id
_entity.type
_entity.pdbx_description
1 polymer ?
#
loop_
_entity_poly.entity_id
_entity_poly.type
_entity_poly.pdbx_seq_one_letter_code
_entity_poly.pdbx_strand_id
1 'polypeptide(L)'
;NPEMGIGAVGPDGNVVLDQPLVRRLRVDTEYIENASRLELEEIRRRLAAYRGARPLPGLTGRDVVVVDDGIATGYTVMAAVRSLRSNHPLRLAVATPVCPPSTREWLQQEVDMVVSLTFPEDFAAVGQFYVDFTQVSDAEVVEILSRSWKKEN
;
A
#
# COMPACT_ATOMS: atom_id res chain seq x y z
N ASN A 1 1.00 -14.77 12.39
CA ASN A 1 1.87 -13.98 11.54
C ASN A 1 1.25 -12.58 11.39
N PRO A 2 1.87 -11.51 11.92
CA PRO A 2 1.28 -10.16 11.93
C PRO A 2 1.08 -9.57 10.51
N GLU A 3 1.73 -10.12 9.50
CA GLU A 3 1.57 -9.67 8.10
C GLU A 3 0.47 -10.42 7.34
N MET A 4 -0.17 -11.40 7.97
CA MET A 4 -1.24 -12.18 7.35
C MET A 4 -2.61 -11.51 7.57
N GLY A 5 -2.89 -10.47 6.80
CA GLY A 5 -4.24 -9.89 6.72
C GLY A 5 -5.14 -10.65 5.74
N ILE A 6 -6.44 -10.56 5.93
CA ILE A 6 -7.44 -11.09 4.98
C ILE A 6 -7.66 -10.20 3.76
N GLY A 7 -6.98 -9.04 3.71
CA GLY A 7 -7.11 -8.07 2.65
C GLY A 7 -6.69 -6.66 3.10
N ALA A 8 -7.03 -5.67 2.28
CA ALA A 8 -6.77 -4.26 2.56
C ALA A 8 -7.86 -3.35 2.00
N VAL A 9 -7.88 -2.11 2.49
CA VAL A 9 -8.81 -1.05 2.06
C VAL A 9 -8.02 0.09 1.42
N GLY A 10 -8.50 0.59 0.29
CA GLY A 10 -7.95 1.79 -0.36
C GLY A 10 -8.57 3.08 0.21
N PRO A 11 -7.94 4.24 -0.04
CA PRO A 11 -8.41 5.53 0.46
C PRO A 11 -9.77 5.97 -0.10
N ASP A 12 -10.18 5.41 -1.22
CA ASP A 12 -11.50 5.59 -1.84
C ASP A 12 -12.56 4.59 -1.33
N GLY A 13 -12.18 3.70 -0.39
CA GLY A 13 -13.04 2.69 0.19
C GLY A 13 -13.08 1.38 -0.61
N ASN A 14 -12.31 1.23 -1.68
CA ASN A 14 -12.20 -0.06 -2.35
C ASN A 14 -11.57 -1.10 -1.42
N VAL A 15 -12.10 -2.33 -1.47
CA VAL A 15 -11.64 -3.43 -0.61
C VAL A 15 -11.06 -4.53 -1.49
N VAL A 16 -9.84 -4.95 -1.17
CA VAL A 16 -9.15 -6.06 -1.83
C VAL A 16 -9.00 -7.19 -0.81
N LEU A 17 -9.61 -8.34 -1.08
CA LEU A 17 -9.67 -9.48 -0.14
C LEU A 17 -8.95 -10.70 -0.69
N ASP A 18 -8.32 -11.45 0.22
CA ASP A 18 -7.93 -12.83 -0.01
C ASP A 18 -9.17 -13.73 0.04
N GLN A 19 -9.86 -13.84 -1.09
CA GLN A 19 -11.10 -14.61 -1.19
C GLN A 19 -10.94 -16.10 -0.75
N PRO A 20 -9.86 -16.81 -1.11
CA PRO A 20 -9.57 -18.13 -0.58
C PRO A 20 -9.44 -18.17 0.94
N LEU A 21 -8.72 -17.21 1.54
CA LEU A 21 -8.52 -17.12 2.98
C LEU A 21 -9.82 -16.79 3.73
N VAL A 22 -10.56 -15.80 3.23
CA VAL A 22 -11.89 -15.41 3.75
C VAL A 22 -12.83 -16.62 3.81
N ARG A 23 -12.91 -17.39 2.72
CA ARG A 23 -13.73 -18.63 2.68
C ARG A 23 -13.23 -19.70 3.65
N ARG A 24 -11.91 -19.92 3.69
CA ARG A 24 -11.30 -20.92 4.58
C ARG A 24 -11.54 -20.61 6.04
N LEU A 25 -11.42 -19.34 6.43
CA LEU A 25 -11.63 -18.87 7.80
C LEU A 25 -13.11 -18.62 8.14
N ARG A 26 -14.00 -18.71 7.15
CA ARG A 26 -15.44 -18.42 7.28
C ARG A 26 -15.69 -17.03 7.88
N VAL A 27 -14.91 -16.03 7.43
CA VAL A 27 -15.09 -14.65 7.87
C VAL A 27 -16.42 -14.14 7.34
N ASP A 28 -17.27 -13.62 8.24
CA ASP A 28 -18.55 -13.09 7.82
C ASP A 28 -18.45 -11.69 7.21
N THR A 29 -19.49 -11.30 6.48
CA THR A 29 -19.53 -10.00 5.78
C THR A 29 -19.56 -8.84 6.75
N GLU A 30 -20.25 -8.98 7.88
CA GLU A 30 -20.36 -7.92 8.89
C GLU A 30 -18.99 -7.58 9.51
N TYR A 31 -18.17 -8.62 9.76
CA TYR A 31 -16.79 -8.42 10.22
C TYR A 31 -15.96 -7.63 9.18
N ILE A 32 -16.05 -8.01 7.90
CA ILE A 32 -15.32 -7.35 6.80
C ILE A 32 -15.75 -5.89 6.69
N GLU A 33 -17.04 -5.59 6.73
CA GLU A 33 -17.58 -4.23 6.65
C GLU A 33 -17.10 -3.37 7.83
N ASN A 34 -17.19 -3.90 9.05
CA ASN A 34 -16.74 -3.20 10.26
C ASN A 34 -15.23 -2.94 10.24
N ALA A 35 -14.41 -3.95 9.91
CA ALA A 35 -12.97 -3.80 9.78
C ALA A 35 -12.60 -2.77 8.70
N SER A 36 -13.24 -2.86 7.54
CA SER A 36 -13.01 -1.91 6.43
C SER A 36 -13.34 -0.47 6.82
N ARG A 37 -14.40 -0.24 7.58
CA ARG A 37 -14.77 1.08 8.08
C ARG A 37 -13.71 1.65 9.03
N LEU A 38 -13.21 0.85 9.96
CA LEU A 38 -12.16 1.26 10.90
C LEU A 38 -10.85 1.59 10.18
N GLU A 39 -10.46 0.75 9.23
CA GLU A 39 -9.26 1.01 8.42
C GLU A 39 -9.40 2.29 7.57
N LEU A 40 -10.58 2.56 7.00
CA LEU A 40 -10.83 3.78 6.25
C LEU A 40 -10.78 5.03 7.15
N GLU A 41 -11.26 4.95 8.38
CA GLU A 41 -11.14 6.02 9.38
C GLU A 41 -9.65 6.30 9.70
N GLU A 42 -8.85 5.24 9.90
CA GLU A 42 -7.40 5.38 10.15
C GLU A 42 -6.66 5.95 8.93
N ILE A 43 -6.99 5.52 7.71
CA ILE A 43 -6.44 6.10 6.47
C ILE A 43 -6.74 7.60 6.40
N ARG A 44 -7.97 8.01 6.70
CA ARG A 44 -8.36 9.43 6.73
C ARG A 44 -7.59 10.22 7.79
N ARG A 45 -7.42 9.63 8.98
CA ARG A 45 -6.63 10.23 10.06
C ARG A 45 -5.19 10.46 9.61
N ARG A 46 -4.54 9.44 9.02
CA ARG A 46 -3.17 9.53 8.50
C ARG A 46 -3.04 10.55 7.38
N LEU A 47 -3.96 10.56 6.43
CA LEU A 47 -3.97 11.55 5.35
C LEU A 47 -4.04 12.98 5.91
N ALA A 48 -4.91 13.23 6.89
CA ALA A 48 -5.00 14.54 7.54
C ALA A 48 -3.71 14.89 8.31
N ALA A 49 -3.14 13.94 9.05
CA ALA A 49 -1.92 14.16 9.81
C ALA A 49 -0.70 14.42 8.90
N TYR A 50 -0.56 13.64 7.82
CA TYR A 50 0.64 13.70 6.96
C TYR A 50 0.56 14.83 5.93
N ARG A 51 -0.62 15.15 5.41
CA ARG A 51 -0.79 16.14 4.33
C ARG A 51 -1.36 17.46 4.82
N GLY A 52 -1.99 17.52 5.99
CA GLY A 52 -2.70 18.70 6.46
C GLY A 52 -3.78 19.13 5.45
N ALA A 53 -3.79 20.40 5.08
CA ALA A 53 -4.71 20.96 4.07
C ALA A 53 -4.26 20.76 2.61
N ARG A 54 -3.14 20.06 2.35
CA ARG A 54 -2.63 19.87 0.99
C ARG A 54 -3.47 18.84 0.23
N PRO A 55 -4.07 19.20 -0.90
CA PRO A 55 -4.81 18.24 -1.71
C PRO A 55 -3.89 17.19 -2.30
N LEU A 56 -4.45 16.04 -2.66
CA LEU A 56 -3.74 15.10 -3.52
C LEU A 56 -3.46 15.77 -4.87
N PRO A 57 -2.27 15.59 -5.45
CA PRO A 57 -1.98 16.13 -6.77
C PRO A 57 -2.90 15.46 -7.80
N GLY A 58 -3.26 16.19 -8.86
CA GLY A 58 -3.93 15.59 -10.01
C GLY A 58 -3.00 14.54 -10.65
N LEU A 59 -3.51 13.34 -10.87
CA LEU A 59 -2.71 12.22 -11.40
C LEU A 59 -2.92 12.00 -12.90
N THR A 60 -3.98 12.56 -13.47
CA THR A 60 -4.33 12.40 -14.89
C THR A 60 -3.17 12.75 -15.80
N GLY A 61 -2.78 11.81 -16.64
CA GLY A 61 -1.70 11.97 -17.61
C GLY A 61 -0.29 12.02 -17.02
N ARG A 62 -0.11 11.71 -15.73
CA ARG A 62 1.19 11.68 -15.05
C ARG A 62 1.70 10.25 -14.86
N ASP A 63 3.01 10.12 -14.79
CA ASP A 63 3.65 8.91 -14.29
C ASP A 63 3.54 8.88 -12.76
N VAL A 64 3.02 7.79 -12.23
CA VAL A 64 2.81 7.58 -10.79
C VAL A 64 3.59 6.36 -10.34
N VAL A 65 4.35 6.50 -9.26
CA VAL A 65 5.08 5.40 -8.64
C VAL A 65 4.58 5.22 -7.21
N VAL A 66 4.06 4.04 -6.91
CA VAL A 66 3.77 3.60 -5.53
C VAL A 66 5.04 3.01 -4.96
N VAL A 67 5.47 3.51 -3.80
CA VAL A 67 6.70 3.06 -3.13
C VAL A 67 6.33 2.46 -1.78
N ASP A 68 6.94 1.32 -1.46
CA ASP A 68 6.79 0.64 -0.18
C ASP A 68 8.16 0.10 0.27
N ASP A 69 8.37 -0.07 1.57
CA ASP A 69 9.62 -0.62 2.15
C ASP A 69 9.78 -2.13 1.91
N GLY A 70 8.68 -2.83 1.64
CA GLY A 70 8.65 -4.24 1.27
C GLY A 70 7.22 -4.71 1.07
N ILE A 71 7.00 -5.52 0.07
CA ILE A 71 5.67 -6.03 -0.26
C ILE A 71 5.62 -7.52 0.06
N ALA A 72 4.81 -7.90 1.07
CA ALA A 72 4.57 -9.30 1.42
C ALA A 72 3.42 -9.88 0.57
N THR A 73 2.19 -9.81 1.05
CA THR A 73 1.02 -10.33 0.33
C THR A 73 0.53 -9.42 -0.80
N GLY A 74 0.87 -8.14 -0.75
CA GLY A 74 0.53 -7.15 -1.77
C GLY A 74 -0.88 -6.56 -1.68
N TYR A 75 -1.74 -6.96 -0.73
CA TYR A 75 -3.13 -6.45 -0.64
C TYR A 75 -3.18 -4.94 -0.44
N THR A 76 -2.34 -4.38 0.43
CA THR A 76 -2.27 -2.92 0.68
C THR A 76 -1.88 -2.16 -0.58
N VAL A 77 -0.83 -2.62 -1.26
CA VAL A 77 -0.37 -2.01 -2.52
C VAL A 77 -1.42 -2.15 -3.62
N MET A 78 -2.08 -3.32 -3.72
CA MET A 78 -3.15 -3.53 -4.70
C MET A 78 -4.35 -2.60 -4.47
N ALA A 79 -4.76 -2.40 -3.20
CA ALA A 79 -5.83 -1.46 -2.87
C ALA A 79 -5.46 -0.02 -3.25
N ALA A 80 -4.21 0.40 -2.99
CA ALA A 80 -3.69 1.70 -3.40
C ALA A 80 -3.62 1.83 -4.94
N VAL A 81 -3.12 0.82 -5.63
CA VAL A 81 -3.03 0.77 -7.10
C VAL A 81 -4.40 0.96 -7.74
N ARG A 82 -5.42 0.23 -7.29
CA ARG A 82 -6.78 0.34 -7.82
C ARG A 82 -7.38 1.72 -7.59
N SER A 83 -7.18 2.30 -6.41
CA SER A 83 -7.59 3.66 -6.10
C SER A 83 -6.90 4.70 -7.00
N LEU A 84 -5.60 4.53 -7.26
CA LEU A 84 -4.84 5.43 -8.12
C LEU A 84 -5.22 5.28 -9.60
N ARG A 85 -5.50 4.07 -10.06
CA ARG A 85 -5.88 3.79 -11.46
C ARG A 85 -7.16 4.53 -11.87
N SER A 86 -8.10 4.72 -10.96
CA SER A 86 -9.33 5.49 -11.20
C SER A 86 -9.10 6.97 -11.51
N ASN A 87 -7.90 7.49 -11.23
CA ASN A 87 -7.49 8.87 -11.53
C ASN A 87 -6.79 9.02 -12.88
N HIS A 88 -6.81 7.99 -13.74
CA HIS A 88 -6.27 7.98 -15.10
C HIS A 88 -4.80 8.44 -15.21
N PRO A 89 -3.86 7.85 -14.45
CA PRO A 89 -2.44 8.13 -14.64
C PRO A 89 -1.98 7.68 -16.04
N LEU A 90 -0.94 8.31 -16.57
CA LEU A 90 -0.33 7.90 -17.85
C LEU A 90 0.34 6.54 -17.71
N ARG A 91 1.13 6.37 -16.65
CA ARG A 91 1.74 5.11 -16.23
C ARG A 91 1.64 4.96 -14.72
N LEU A 92 1.45 3.75 -14.27
CA LEU A 92 1.42 3.40 -12.86
C LEU A 92 2.43 2.29 -12.59
N ALA A 93 3.41 2.55 -11.75
CA ALA A 93 4.45 1.61 -11.36
C ALA A 93 4.44 1.36 -9.85
N VAL A 94 4.97 0.22 -9.46
CA VAL A 94 5.24 -0.12 -8.05
C VAL A 94 6.75 -0.31 -7.90
N ALA A 95 7.34 0.28 -6.87
CA ALA A 95 8.76 0.16 -6.54
C ALA A 95 8.94 -0.21 -5.07
N THR A 96 9.74 -1.24 -4.81
CA THR A 96 10.00 -1.75 -3.45
C THR A 96 11.39 -2.41 -3.39
N PRO A 97 12.08 -2.44 -2.25
CA PRO A 97 13.31 -3.21 -2.11
C PRO A 97 13.11 -4.72 -2.22
N VAL A 98 11.99 -5.25 -1.75
CA VAL A 98 11.74 -6.69 -1.69
C VAL A 98 10.28 -7.03 -1.95
N CYS A 99 10.06 -8.08 -2.76
CA CYS A 99 8.73 -8.57 -3.11
C CYS A 99 8.82 -10.04 -3.52
N PRO A 100 7.97 -10.95 -3.02
CA PRO A 100 7.93 -12.33 -3.50
C PRO A 100 7.55 -12.41 -4.99
N PRO A 101 8.04 -13.42 -5.74
CA PRO A 101 7.70 -13.60 -7.15
C PRO A 101 6.20 -13.67 -7.41
N SER A 102 5.44 -14.41 -6.60
CA SER A 102 3.98 -14.54 -6.74
C SER A 102 3.24 -13.22 -6.57
N THR A 103 3.67 -12.39 -5.61
CA THR A 103 3.09 -11.06 -5.40
C THR A 103 3.44 -10.11 -6.55
N ARG A 104 4.67 -10.18 -7.08
CA ARG A 104 5.05 -9.46 -8.30
C ARG A 104 4.12 -9.81 -9.46
N GLU A 105 3.94 -11.09 -9.76
CA GLU A 105 3.07 -11.56 -10.85
C GLU A 105 1.64 -11.05 -10.70
N TRP A 106 1.13 -11.05 -9.48
CA TRP A 106 -0.20 -10.53 -9.20
C TRP A 106 -0.30 -9.02 -9.42
N LEU A 107 0.66 -8.22 -8.93
CA LEU A 107 0.68 -6.78 -9.11
C LEU A 107 0.85 -6.38 -10.59
N GLN A 108 1.63 -7.13 -11.37
CA GLN A 108 1.82 -6.89 -12.80
C GLN A 108 0.54 -6.97 -13.64
N GLN A 109 -0.54 -7.54 -13.12
CA GLN A 109 -1.85 -7.54 -13.79
C GLN A 109 -2.56 -6.18 -13.72
N GLU A 110 -2.15 -5.32 -12.79
CA GLU A 110 -2.83 -4.05 -12.50
C GLU A 110 -1.93 -2.83 -12.72
N VAL A 111 -0.61 -3.02 -12.92
CA VAL A 111 0.34 -1.91 -13.11
C VAL A 111 1.21 -2.11 -14.35
N ASP A 112 1.75 -1.02 -14.86
CA ASP A 112 2.60 -1.04 -16.07
C ASP A 112 4.00 -1.61 -15.75
N MET A 113 4.47 -1.49 -14.49
CA MET A 113 5.78 -1.97 -14.08
C MET A 113 5.82 -2.27 -12.58
N VAL A 114 6.51 -3.36 -12.20
CA VAL A 114 6.93 -3.66 -10.82
C VAL A 114 8.44 -3.72 -10.80
N VAL A 115 9.06 -2.88 -9.98
CA VAL A 115 10.52 -2.81 -9.78
C VAL A 115 10.85 -3.22 -8.35
N SER A 116 11.78 -4.15 -8.18
CA SER A 116 12.31 -4.53 -6.88
C SER A 116 13.81 -4.82 -6.97
N LEU A 117 14.54 -4.63 -5.87
CA LEU A 117 15.94 -5.00 -5.80
C LEU A 117 16.11 -6.52 -5.76
N THR A 118 15.15 -7.23 -5.14
CA THR A 118 15.17 -8.69 -5.06
C THR A 118 13.76 -9.28 -5.04
N PHE A 119 13.64 -10.50 -5.55
CA PHE A 119 12.41 -11.30 -5.59
C PHE A 119 12.68 -12.67 -4.94
N PRO A 120 12.82 -12.74 -3.60
CA PRO A 120 13.16 -13.98 -2.92
C PRO A 120 11.99 -14.97 -2.90
N GLU A 121 12.30 -16.25 -3.14
CA GLU A 121 11.35 -17.37 -2.98
C GLU A 121 11.06 -17.62 -1.49
N ASP A 122 12.11 -17.54 -0.64
CA ASP A 122 12.00 -17.70 0.80
C ASP A 122 11.66 -16.35 1.45
N PHE A 123 10.37 -16.08 1.57
CA PHE A 123 9.85 -14.85 2.13
C PHE A 123 8.93 -15.14 3.32
N ALA A 124 9.33 -14.72 4.52
CA ALA A 124 8.51 -14.83 5.73
C ALA A 124 7.91 -13.48 6.16
N ALA A 125 8.71 -12.41 6.13
CA ALA A 125 8.31 -11.05 6.49
C ALA A 125 9.27 -10.02 5.89
N VAL A 126 8.80 -8.79 5.67
CA VAL A 126 9.63 -7.69 5.14
C VAL A 126 10.86 -7.45 6.01
N GLY A 127 10.69 -7.45 7.33
CA GLY A 127 11.76 -7.16 8.29
C GLY A 127 12.97 -8.10 8.21
N GLN A 128 12.85 -9.30 7.61
CA GLN A 128 14.00 -10.21 7.46
C GLN A 128 15.07 -9.68 6.48
N PHE A 129 14.72 -8.69 5.65
CA PHE A 129 15.62 -8.11 4.66
C PHE A 129 16.26 -6.81 5.14
N TYR A 130 16.03 -6.41 6.40
CA TYR A 130 16.54 -5.19 6.99
C TYR A 130 17.41 -5.50 8.21
N VAL A 131 18.49 -4.74 8.38
CA VAL A 131 19.34 -4.80 9.58
C VAL A 131 18.59 -4.21 10.79
N ASP A 132 17.84 -3.14 10.56
CA ASP A 132 16.93 -2.52 11.51
C ASP A 132 15.60 -2.21 10.81
N PHE A 133 14.50 -2.74 11.35
CA PHE A 133 13.14 -2.55 10.86
C PHE A 133 12.23 -2.00 11.95
N THR A 134 12.71 -0.90 12.56
CA THR A 134 11.94 -0.20 13.59
C THR A 134 10.82 0.59 12.95
N GLN A 135 9.65 0.57 13.58
CA GLN A 135 8.48 1.30 13.09
C GLN A 135 8.72 2.82 13.17
N VAL A 136 8.52 3.51 12.04
CA VAL A 136 8.58 4.98 11.94
C VAL A 136 7.31 5.58 12.53
N SER A 137 7.46 6.55 13.44
CA SER A 137 6.34 7.24 14.06
C SER A 137 5.67 8.25 13.12
N ASP A 138 4.39 8.58 13.37
CA ASP A 138 3.67 9.62 12.62
C ASP A 138 4.42 10.96 12.63
N ALA A 139 5.07 11.32 13.74
CA ALA A 139 5.84 12.56 13.88
C ALA A 139 7.05 12.58 12.93
N GLU A 140 7.79 11.47 12.84
CA GLU A 140 8.91 11.32 11.91
C GLU A 140 8.46 11.39 10.45
N VAL A 141 7.35 10.74 10.11
CA VAL A 141 6.75 10.82 8.77
C VAL A 141 6.43 12.27 8.41
N VAL A 142 5.75 13.01 9.29
CA VAL A 142 5.42 14.42 9.09
C VAL A 142 6.67 15.27 8.92
N GLU A 143 7.71 15.03 9.72
CA GLU A 143 8.97 15.77 9.62
C GLU A 143 9.65 15.53 8.26
N ILE A 144 9.77 14.27 7.83
CA ILE A 144 10.38 13.89 6.55
C ILE A 144 9.63 14.54 5.38
N LEU A 145 8.30 14.41 5.36
CA LEU A 145 7.46 15.01 4.31
C LEU A 145 7.57 16.53 4.28
N SER A 146 7.59 17.20 5.44
CA SER A 146 7.71 18.65 5.53
C SER A 146 9.04 19.18 4.97
N ARG A 147 10.12 18.45 5.14
CA ARG A 147 11.44 18.76 4.55
C ARG A 147 11.43 18.61 3.02
N SER A 148 10.78 17.58 2.49
CA SER A 148 10.66 17.36 1.06
C SER A 148 9.89 18.52 0.39
N TRP A 149 8.78 18.91 0.96
CA TRP A 149 7.93 19.98 0.41
C TRP A 149 8.55 21.38 0.45
N LYS A 150 9.50 21.65 1.36
CA LYS A 150 10.23 22.92 1.40
C LYS A 150 11.26 23.05 0.24
N LYS A 151 11.63 21.94 -0.39
CA LYS A 151 12.56 21.93 -1.53
C LYS A 151 11.87 22.15 -2.88
N GLU A 152 10.54 22.06 -2.93
CA GLU A 152 9.75 22.27 -4.15
C GLU A 152 9.30 23.73 -4.36
N ASN A 153 9.53 24.62 -3.38
CA ASN A 153 9.29 26.06 -3.43
C ASN A 153 10.62 26.82 -3.48
#